data_0287b81e52e04030cd178b29c39ba60d
#
_entry.id   0287b81e52e04030cd178b29c39ba60d
#
_cell.length_a   1.000
_cell.length_b   1.000
_cell.length_c   1.000
_cell.angle_alpha   90.00
_cell.angle_beta   90.00
_cell.angle_gamma   90.00
#
_symmetry.space_group_name_H-M   'P 1'
#
loop_
_entity.id
_entity.type
_entity.pdbx_description
1 polymer ?
#
loop_
_entity_poly.entity_id
_entity_poly.type
_entity_poly.pdbx_seq_one_letter_code
_entity_poly.pdbx_strand_id
1 'polypeptide(L)'
;MATFNTASKQLLNNYACISTLESTDIQVGDTIVVGSLGAPFNGTFTVLACPQYKYEGIDPITGEWTFNETDPVANQLLYACTGAAVEYVAIYTGTVAFTPTCTWITAANLVTYLGVSITNPSDDYTLITQAVSAGNQFCSRRRAEAGYYDELATSPSGDVTLGTLMYSAALWRSRGSLENVFATFEGMGSAPQQSLTPIVKQLLGIDRPAVA
;
A
#
# COMPACT_ATOMS: atom_id res chain seq x y z
N MET A 1 -4.32 -6.44 6.64
CA MET A 1 -5.52 -6.13 5.83
C MET A 1 -6.47 -5.36 6.72
N ALA A 2 -6.74 -4.10 6.40
CA ALA A 2 -7.76 -3.31 7.08
C ALA A 2 -9.10 -3.54 6.38
N THR A 3 -10.20 -3.49 7.12
CA THR A 3 -11.56 -3.64 6.58
C THR A 3 -12.41 -2.50 7.11
N PHE A 4 -13.05 -1.78 6.21
CA PHE A 4 -13.89 -0.62 6.47
C PHE A 4 -15.33 -0.93 6.09
N ASN A 5 -16.29 -0.41 6.83
CA ASN A 5 -17.71 -0.56 6.53
C ASN A 5 -18.15 0.52 5.54
N THR A 6 -19.02 0.15 4.59
CA THR A 6 -19.55 1.13 3.63
C THR A 6 -20.69 1.93 4.23
N ALA A 7 -20.81 3.20 3.83
CA ALA A 7 -21.88 4.11 4.19
C ALA A 7 -22.83 4.37 3.02
N SER A 8 -22.32 4.35 1.79
CA SER A 8 -23.14 4.57 0.60
C SER A 8 -22.57 3.87 -0.62
N LYS A 9 -23.39 3.71 -1.65
CA LYS A 9 -22.99 3.26 -2.97
C LYS A 9 -23.75 4.00 -4.07
N GLN A 10 -23.09 4.15 -5.20
CA GLN A 10 -23.64 4.74 -6.42
C GLN A 10 -22.91 4.15 -7.64
N LEU A 11 -23.57 4.02 -8.77
CA LEU A 11 -22.97 3.61 -10.05
C LEU A 11 -23.55 4.45 -11.17
N LEU A 12 -22.76 5.30 -11.77
CA LEU A 12 -23.12 6.11 -12.92
C LEU A 12 -22.02 6.04 -13.98
N ASN A 13 -22.39 5.98 -15.25
CA ASN A 13 -21.46 6.00 -16.39
C ASN A 13 -20.32 4.96 -16.29
N ASN A 14 -20.61 3.75 -15.77
CA ASN A 14 -19.61 2.69 -15.52
C ASN A 14 -18.51 3.04 -14.50
N TYR A 15 -18.78 3.96 -13.60
CA TYR A 15 -17.96 4.25 -12.43
C TYR A 15 -18.79 4.09 -11.16
N ALA A 16 -18.27 3.26 -10.27
CA ALA A 16 -18.84 3.12 -8.94
C ALA A 16 -18.18 4.11 -7.98
N CYS A 17 -19.02 4.77 -7.19
CA CYS A 17 -18.60 5.61 -6.09
C CYS A 17 -19.16 5.03 -4.80
N ILE A 18 -18.31 4.65 -3.86
CA ILE A 18 -18.69 4.16 -2.54
C ILE A 18 -18.09 5.06 -1.47
N SER A 19 -18.74 5.21 -0.35
CA SER A 19 -18.16 5.87 0.83
C SER A 19 -18.02 4.88 1.98
N THR A 20 -17.07 5.13 2.87
CA THR A 20 -16.85 4.35 4.08
C THR A 20 -17.29 5.12 5.33
N LEU A 21 -17.69 4.41 6.38
CA LEU A 21 -18.04 4.99 7.67
C LEU A 21 -16.80 5.48 8.40
N GLU A 22 -15.72 4.73 8.28
CA GLU A 22 -14.45 5.03 8.91
C GLU A 22 -13.56 5.84 7.94
N SER A 23 -12.70 6.67 8.49
CA SER A 23 -11.62 7.30 7.73
C SER A 23 -10.64 6.24 7.25
N THR A 24 -10.17 6.36 6.01
CA THR A 24 -9.27 5.40 5.39
C THR A 24 -8.00 6.09 4.90
N ASP A 25 -6.90 5.33 4.86
CA ASP A 25 -5.63 5.76 4.25
C ASP A 25 -5.53 5.33 2.78
N ILE A 26 -6.65 4.94 2.18
CA ILE A 26 -6.73 4.50 0.77
C ILE A 26 -6.49 5.70 -0.15
N GLN A 27 -5.61 5.52 -1.12
CA GLN A 27 -5.20 6.54 -2.08
C GLN A 27 -5.54 6.13 -3.52
N VAL A 28 -5.46 7.09 -4.43
CA VAL A 28 -5.56 6.84 -5.87
C VAL A 28 -4.45 5.88 -6.31
N GLY A 29 -4.81 4.85 -7.06
CA GLY A 29 -3.91 3.77 -7.50
C GLY A 29 -3.90 2.54 -6.59
N ASP A 30 -4.44 2.63 -5.37
CA ASP A 30 -4.53 1.49 -4.48
C ASP A 30 -5.53 0.43 -4.98
N THR A 31 -5.25 -0.82 -4.64
CA THR A 31 -6.14 -1.94 -4.92
C THR A 31 -7.00 -2.23 -3.70
N ILE A 32 -8.32 -2.20 -3.89
CA ILE A 32 -9.33 -2.49 -2.87
C ILE A 32 -10.11 -3.74 -3.24
N VAL A 33 -10.59 -4.45 -2.22
CA VAL A 33 -11.55 -5.55 -2.36
C VAL A 33 -12.88 -5.12 -1.76
N VAL A 34 -13.88 -4.98 -2.61
CA VAL A 34 -15.24 -4.59 -2.20
C VAL A 34 -16.09 -5.84 -2.05
N GLY A 35 -16.78 -5.97 -0.93
CA GLY A 35 -17.63 -7.11 -0.61
C GLY A 35 -18.97 -6.71 -0.02
N SER A 36 -19.95 -7.64 -0.10
CA SER A 36 -21.27 -7.52 0.52
C SER A 36 -22.14 -6.33 0.05
N LEU A 37 -21.81 -5.72 -1.10
CA LEU A 37 -22.62 -4.67 -1.75
C LEU A 37 -23.54 -5.21 -2.87
N GLY A 38 -23.35 -6.48 -3.24
CA GLY A 38 -24.03 -7.10 -4.38
C GLY A 38 -23.38 -6.76 -5.72
N ALA A 39 -23.81 -7.46 -6.77
CA ALA A 39 -23.36 -7.14 -8.12
C ALA A 39 -23.91 -5.77 -8.56
N PRO A 40 -23.15 -4.99 -9.35
CA PRO A 40 -21.81 -5.26 -9.86
C PRO A 40 -20.67 -4.76 -8.94
N PHE A 41 -20.97 -4.21 -7.77
CA PHE A 41 -20.01 -3.51 -6.88
C PHE A 41 -18.95 -4.43 -6.27
N ASN A 42 -19.26 -5.72 -6.08
CA ASN A 42 -18.33 -6.66 -5.45
C ASN A 42 -17.20 -7.04 -6.40
N GLY A 43 -15.96 -7.02 -5.90
CA GLY A 43 -14.78 -7.39 -6.68
C GLY A 43 -13.51 -6.75 -6.18
N THR A 44 -12.46 -6.91 -6.97
CA THR A 44 -11.17 -6.26 -6.75
C THR A 44 -11.02 -5.14 -7.77
N PHE A 45 -10.78 -3.93 -7.29
CA PHE A 45 -10.75 -2.72 -8.11
C PHE A 45 -9.56 -1.84 -7.76
N THR A 46 -9.13 -1.01 -8.72
CA THR A 46 -8.16 0.06 -8.49
C THR A 46 -8.90 1.37 -8.25
N VAL A 47 -8.54 2.08 -7.20
CA VAL A 47 -9.10 3.40 -6.88
C VAL A 47 -8.60 4.42 -7.90
N LEU A 48 -9.53 5.11 -8.54
CA LEU A 48 -9.23 6.13 -9.56
C LEU A 48 -9.28 7.55 -9.02
N ALA A 49 -10.12 7.80 -8.01
CA ALA A 49 -10.22 9.08 -7.33
C ALA A 49 -10.75 8.90 -5.91
N CYS A 50 -10.43 9.84 -5.02
CA CYS A 50 -10.96 9.97 -3.67
C CYS A 50 -11.71 11.31 -3.56
N PRO A 51 -12.90 11.44 -4.16
CA PRO A 51 -13.61 12.72 -4.20
C PRO A 51 -14.18 13.08 -2.83
N GLN A 52 -14.25 14.39 -2.55
CA GLN A 52 -14.84 14.93 -1.32
C GLN A 52 -16.31 15.33 -1.49
N TYR A 53 -16.81 15.30 -2.73
CA TYR A 53 -18.15 15.70 -3.08
C TYR A 53 -18.88 14.58 -3.82
N LYS A 54 -20.20 14.56 -3.73
CA LYS A 54 -21.05 13.55 -4.36
C LYS A 54 -20.81 13.48 -5.86
N TYR A 55 -20.57 12.28 -6.36
CA TYR A 55 -20.39 12.00 -7.78
C TYR A 55 -21.70 12.20 -8.55
N GLU A 56 -21.68 12.96 -9.65
CA GLU A 56 -22.86 13.19 -10.51
C GLU A 56 -22.78 12.53 -11.89
N GLY A 57 -21.59 11.99 -12.24
CA GLY A 57 -21.40 11.32 -13.51
C GLY A 57 -20.23 11.88 -14.30
N ILE A 58 -20.32 11.77 -15.62
CA ILE A 58 -19.31 12.25 -16.56
C ILE A 58 -19.93 13.36 -17.40
N ASP A 59 -19.23 14.47 -17.55
CA ASP A 59 -19.57 15.52 -18.52
C ASP A 59 -19.52 14.92 -19.94
N PRO A 60 -20.62 14.93 -20.70
CA PRO A 60 -20.68 14.34 -22.03
C PRO A 60 -19.83 15.10 -23.06
N ILE A 61 -19.37 16.32 -22.78
CA ILE A 61 -18.59 17.16 -23.68
C ILE A 61 -17.09 16.98 -23.41
N THR A 62 -16.69 17.03 -22.13
CA THR A 62 -15.27 16.98 -21.73
C THR A 62 -14.82 15.56 -21.40
N GLY A 63 -15.73 14.66 -21.04
CA GLY A 63 -15.41 13.32 -20.55
C GLY A 63 -14.85 13.27 -19.13
N GLU A 64 -14.88 14.40 -18.42
CA GLU A 64 -14.39 14.50 -17.05
C GLU A 64 -15.44 14.09 -16.03
N TRP A 65 -15.01 13.62 -14.86
CA TRP A 65 -15.92 13.34 -13.76
C TRP A 65 -16.48 14.62 -13.17
N THR A 66 -17.77 14.64 -12.90
CA THR A 66 -18.49 15.78 -12.30
C THR A 66 -18.90 15.46 -10.87
N PHE A 67 -18.78 16.46 -10.00
CA PHE A 67 -19.08 16.33 -8.58
C PHE A 67 -19.95 17.51 -8.12
N ASN A 68 -20.89 17.26 -7.23
CA ASN A 68 -21.74 18.30 -6.64
C ASN A 68 -21.03 18.96 -5.47
N GLU A 69 -20.41 20.09 -5.71
CA GLU A 69 -19.68 20.87 -4.69
C GLU A 69 -20.53 21.34 -3.51
N THR A 70 -21.88 21.25 -3.61
CA THR A 70 -22.79 21.61 -2.52
C THR A 70 -23.16 20.42 -1.62
N ASP A 71 -22.79 19.18 -2.02
CA ASP A 71 -23.12 17.96 -1.29
C ASP A 71 -21.84 17.21 -0.90
N PRO A 72 -21.18 17.58 0.21
CA PRO A 72 -19.94 16.95 0.64
C PRO A 72 -20.20 15.54 1.16
N VAL A 73 -19.44 14.56 0.67
CA VAL A 73 -19.48 13.17 1.13
C VAL A 73 -18.07 12.74 1.49
N ALA A 74 -17.86 12.42 2.76
CA ALA A 74 -16.56 12.00 3.26
C ALA A 74 -16.20 10.59 2.84
N ASN A 75 -14.88 10.32 2.77
CA ASN A 75 -14.30 8.99 2.59
C ASN A 75 -14.81 8.25 1.34
N GLN A 76 -15.00 8.97 0.24
CA GLN A 76 -15.43 8.39 -1.02
C GLN A 76 -14.26 7.77 -1.78
N LEU A 77 -14.57 6.66 -2.46
CA LEU A 77 -13.66 5.94 -3.35
C LEU A 77 -14.38 5.74 -4.69
N LEU A 78 -13.77 6.22 -5.76
CA LEU A 78 -14.28 6.06 -7.13
C LEU A 78 -13.42 5.02 -7.87
N TYR A 79 -14.06 4.07 -8.52
CA TYR A 79 -13.42 3.02 -9.31
C TYR A 79 -14.24 2.63 -10.54
N ALA A 80 -13.60 2.08 -11.57
CA ALA A 80 -14.29 1.59 -12.77
C ALA A 80 -15.09 0.33 -12.43
N CYS A 81 -16.39 0.35 -12.78
CA CYS A 81 -17.31 -0.75 -12.52
C CYS A 81 -18.43 -0.72 -13.55
N THR A 82 -18.53 -1.75 -14.38
CA THR A 82 -19.55 -1.83 -15.43
C THR A 82 -20.84 -2.44 -14.90
N GLY A 83 -21.96 -1.77 -15.11
CA GLY A 83 -23.28 -2.27 -14.69
C GLY A 83 -24.42 -1.30 -14.97
N ALA A 84 -25.63 -1.69 -14.60
CA ALA A 84 -26.78 -0.79 -14.64
C ALA A 84 -26.59 0.38 -13.67
N ALA A 85 -27.01 1.56 -14.07
CA ALA A 85 -26.95 2.74 -13.22
C ALA A 85 -27.68 2.51 -11.89
N VAL A 86 -27.05 2.90 -10.80
CA VAL A 86 -27.58 2.87 -9.45
C VAL A 86 -27.43 4.27 -8.86
N GLU A 87 -28.54 4.90 -8.53
CA GLU A 87 -28.55 6.18 -7.86
C GLU A 87 -27.91 6.10 -6.47
N TYR A 88 -27.50 7.24 -5.94
CA TYR A 88 -26.92 7.31 -4.60
C TYR A 88 -27.87 6.70 -3.55
N VAL A 89 -27.36 5.70 -2.85
CA VAL A 89 -28.10 4.97 -1.81
C VAL A 89 -27.21 4.80 -0.58
N ALA A 90 -27.72 5.21 0.58
CA ALA A 90 -27.09 4.90 1.86
C ALA A 90 -27.20 3.39 2.15
N ILE A 91 -26.11 2.75 2.50
CA ILE A 91 -26.06 1.31 2.79
C ILE A 91 -24.96 1.02 3.83
N TYR A 92 -25.26 0.14 4.77
CA TYR A 92 -24.38 -0.15 5.92
C TYR A 92 -23.97 -1.63 6.00
N THR A 93 -24.14 -2.38 4.92
CA THR A 93 -23.87 -3.83 4.90
C THR A 93 -22.63 -4.21 4.10
N GLY A 94 -22.05 -3.28 3.34
CA GLY A 94 -20.89 -3.54 2.51
C GLY A 94 -19.59 -3.37 3.29
N THR A 95 -18.52 -3.91 2.72
CA THR A 95 -17.16 -3.79 3.24
C THR A 95 -16.17 -3.44 2.14
N VAL A 96 -15.18 -2.64 2.50
CA VAL A 96 -13.98 -2.36 1.68
C VAL A 96 -12.78 -2.90 2.42
N ALA A 97 -12.09 -3.87 1.83
CA ALA A 97 -10.86 -4.40 2.39
C ALA A 97 -9.66 -3.82 1.62
N PHE A 98 -8.66 -3.38 2.35
CA PHE A 98 -7.46 -2.78 1.82
C PHE A 98 -6.22 -3.35 2.51
N THR A 99 -5.22 -3.66 1.70
CA THR A 99 -3.89 -4.02 2.21
C THR A 99 -2.90 -3.05 1.59
N PRO A 100 -2.37 -2.10 2.36
CA PRO A 100 -1.39 -1.16 1.84
C PRO A 100 -0.20 -1.93 1.27
N THR A 101 0.19 -1.62 0.03
CA THR A 101 1.32 -2.24 -0.65
C THR A 101 2.31 -1.15 -1.04
N CYS A 102 3.44 -1.13 -0.34
CA CYS A 102 4.53 -0.21 -0.65
C CYS A 102 5.39 -0.77 -1.78
N THR A 103 5.70 0.07 -2.78
CA THR A 103 6.49 -0.28 -3.98
C THR A 103 7.67 0.66 -4.22
N TRP A 104 8.27 1.20 -3.15
CA TRP A 104 9.38 2.17 -3.22
C TRP A 104 10.60 1.66 -3.98
N ILE A 105 10.90 0.36 -3.85
CA ILE A 105 11.98 -0.31 -4.59
C ILE A 105 11.45 -1.57 -5.28
N THR A 106 12.13 -1.96 -6.36
CA THR A 106 11.83 -3.18 -7.12
C THR A 106 12.92 -4.24 -6.94
N ALA A 107 12.63 -5.48 -7.34
CA ALA A 107 13.63 -6.55 -7.38
C ALA A 107 14.84 -6.18 -8.24
N ALA A 108 14.63 -5.51 -9.38
CA ALA A 108 15.71 -5.04 -10.26
C ALA A 108 16.60 -4.00 -9.56
N ASN A 109 16.02 -3.09 -8.77
CA ASN A 109 16.80 -2.15 -7.96
C ASN A 109 17.70 -2.87 -6.97
N LEU A 110 17.18 -3.90 -6.29
CA LEU A 110 17.94 -4.66 -5.31
C LEU A 110 19.04 -5.50 -5.99
N VAL A 111 18.78 -6.14 -7.12
CA VAL A 111 19.79 -6.87 -7.93
C VAL A 111 20.94 -5.94 -8.32
N THR A 112 20.62 -4.76 -8.81
CA THR A 112 21.61 -3.73 -9.18
C THR A 112 22.40 -3.27 -7.96
N TYR A 113 21.75 -3.01 -6.84
CA TYR A 113 22.39 -2.59 -5.58
C TYR A 113 23.35 -3.66 -5.03
N LEU A 114 22.99 -4.95 -5.14
CA LEU A 114 23.82 -6.06 -4.69
C LEU A 114 25.00 -6.35 -5.63
N GLY A 115 24.96 -5.88 -6.86
CA GLY A 115 25.97 -6.17 -7.88
C GLY A 115 26.01 -7.65 -8.28
N VAL A 116 24.88 -8.34 -8.20
CA VAL A 116 24.78 -9.78 -8.51
C VAL A 116 24.08 -9.99 -9.86
N SER A 117 24.46 -11.09 -10.54
CA SER A 117 23.81 -11.49 -11.79
C SER A 117 22.80 -12.61 -11.48
N ILE A 118 21.55 -12.24 -11.32
CA ILE A 118 20.44 -13.17 -11.06
C ILE A 118 19.43 -13.05 -12.18
N THR A 119 19.11 -14.17 -12.82
CA THR A 119 18.13 -14.23 -13.92
C THR A 119 16.72 -14.42 -13.39
N ASN A 120 15.75 -13.81 -14.06
CA ASN A 120 14.33 -14.03 -13.84
C ASN A 120 13.80 -14.95 -14.98
N PRO A 121 13.16 -16.10 -14.71
CA PRO A 121 12.84 -16.64 -13.36
C PRO A 121 13.98 -17.48 -12.76
N SER A 122 14.14 -17.42 -11.43
CA SER A 122 14.98 -18.30 -10.63
C SER A 122 14.54 -18.30 -9.15
N ASP A 123 14.94 -19.28 -8.37
CA ASP A 123 14.63 -19.34 -6.94
C ASP A 123 15.23 -18.14 -6.20
N ASP A 124 16.47 -17.76 -6.56
CA ASP A 124 17.13 -16.58 -6.01
C ASP A 124 16.40 -15.29 -6.34
N TYR A 125 15.83 -15.15 -7.56
CA TYR A 125 15.02 -14.00 -7.91
C TYR A 125 13.72 -13.95 -7.11
N THR A 126 13.11 -15.09 -6.85
CA THR A 126 11.92 -15.19 -6.00
C THR A 126 12.24 -14.73 -4.57
N LEU A 127 13.37 -15.15 -4.01
CA LEU A 127 13.82 -14.69 -2.68
C LEU A 127 14.13 -13.19 -2.64
N ILE A 128 14.73 -12.65 -3.70
CA ILE A 128 14.93 -11.19 -3.84
C ILE A 128 13.60 -10.45 -3.83
N THR A 129 12.62 -10.95 -4.59
CA THR A 129 11.28 -10.34 -4.64
C THR A 129 10.60 -10.35 -3.27
N GLN A 130 10.73 -11.43 -2.52
CA GLN A 130 10.24 -11.52 -1.14
C GLN A 130 10.96 -10.55 -0.20
N ALA A 131 12.30 -10.44 -0.29
CA ALA A 131 13.08 -9.51 0.52
C ALA A 131 12.72 -8.04 0.21
N VAL A 132 12.48 -7.72 -1.05
CA VAL A 132 12.01 -6.39 -1.48
C VAL A 132 10.63 -6.08 -0.94
N SER A 133 9.69 -7.01 -1.08
CA SER A 133 8.33 -6.84 -0.55
C SER A 133 8.35 -6.61 0.96
N ALA A 134 9.08 -7.45 1.69
CA ALA A 134 9.22 -7.30 3.14
C ALA A 134 9.90 -5.99 3.54
N GLY A 135 10.95 -5.58 2.80
CA GLY A 135 11.68 -4.34 3.03
C GLY A 135 10.81 -3.11 2.81
N ASN A 136 10.09 -3.04 1.70
CA ASN A 136 9.16 -1.97 1.39
C ASN A 136 8.10 -1.82 2.49
N GLN A 137 7.42 -2.90 2.85
CA GLN A 137 6.38 -2.90 3.89
C GLN A 137 6.92 -2.52 5.27
N PHE A 138 8.10 -3.01 5.62
CA PHE A 138 8.70 -2.71 6.91
C PHE A 138 9.10 -1.23 7.00
N CYS A 139 9.80 -0.71 5.98
CA CYS A 139 10.30 0.66 5.98
C CYS A 139 9.15 1.68 5.98
N SER A 140 8.11 1.46 5.14
CA SER A 140 6.94 2.34 5.10
C SER A 140 6.19 2.35 6.43
N ARG A 141 5.97 1.18 7.04
CA ARG A 141 5.34 1.10 8.35
C ARG A 141 6.14 1.81 9.43
N ARG A 142 7.48 1.67 9.45
CA ARG A 142 8.32 2.36 10.44
C ARG A 142 8.31 3.86 10.29
N ARG A 143 8.22 4.36 9.05
CA ARG A 143 8.07 5.79 8.80
C ARG A 143 6.68 6.29 9.23
N ALA A 144 5.63 5.53 8.94
CA ALA A 144 4.27 5.86 9.42
C ALA A 144 4.20 5.89 10.96
N GLU A 145 4.83 4.92 11.65
CA GLU A 145 4.95 4.90 13.13
C GLU A 145 5.74 6.12 13.67
N ALA A 146 6.65 6.68 12.87
CA ALA A 146 7.40 7.90 13.21
C ALA A 146 6.65 9.20 12.84
N GLY A 147 5.43 9.12 12.30
CA GLY A 147 4.58 10.26 11.98
C GLY A 147 4.70 10.77 10.54
N TYR A 148 5.37 10.05 9.64
CA TYR A 148 5.40 10.40 8.22
C TYR A 148 4.19 9.83 7.49
N TYR A 149 3.62 10.62 6.58
CA TYR A 149 2.54 10.22 5.68
C TYR A 149 3.09 10.15 4.25
N ASP A 150 3.78 9.05 3.95
CA ASP A 150 4.41 8.87 2.66
C ASP A 150 3.47 8.17 1.67
N GLU A 151 3.57 8.54 0.40
CA GLU A 151 2.94 7.81 -0.70
C GLU A 151 3.57 6.42 -0.83
N LEU A 152 2.74 5.37 -0.98
CA LEU A 152 3.23 3.99 -1.03
C LEU A 152 3.75 3.57 -2.41
N ALA A 153 3.30 4.24 -3.47
CA ALA A 153 3.72 3.95 -4.84
C ALA A 153 5.11 4.50 -5.16
N THR A 154 5.45 5.66 -4.58
CA THR A 154 6.69 6.40 -4.88
C THR A 154 7.49 6.66 -3.61
N SER A 155 8.78 6.36 -3.62
CA SER A 155 9.64 6.69 -2.49
C SER A 155 9.72 8.20 -2.28
N PRO A 156 9.57 8.70 -1.04
CA PRO A 156 9.55 10.13 -0.76
C PRO A 156 10.88 10.84 -1.05
N SER A 157 11.99 10.11 -1.01
CA SER A 157 13.33 10.68 -1.24
C SER A 157 14.38 9.61 -1.53
N GLY A 158 15.55 10.04 -2.04
CA GLY A 158 16.64 9.14 -2.38
C GLY A 158 17.31 8.47 -1.18
N ASP A 159 17.34 9.12 -0.02
CA ASP A 159 17.82 8.55 1.24
C ASP A 159 16.89 7.43 1.74
N VAL A 160 15.57 7.62 1.68
CA VAL A 160 14.59 6.58 2.01
C VAL A 160 14.72 5.40 1.04
N THR A 161 14.89 5.66 -0.26
CA THR A 161 15.15 4.60 -1.25
C THR A 161 16.39 3.80 -0.88
N LEU A 162 17.50 4.48 -0.56
CA LEU A 162 18.75 3.82 -0.17
C LEU A 162 18.59 3.04 1.15
N GLY A 163 17.94 3.62 2.15
CA GLY A 163 17.66 2.94 3.42
C GLY A 163 16.85 1.66 3.24
N THR A 164 15.84 1.71 2.36
CA THR A 164 15.01 0.55 2.00
C THR A 164 15.82 -0.51 1.26
N LEU A 165 16.70 -0.11 0.32
CA LEU A 165 17.59 -1.02 -0.38
C LEU A 165 18.59 -1.70 0.59
N MET A 166 19.18 -0.95 1.50
CA MET A 166 20.11 -1.48 2.50
C MET A 166 19.43 -2.50 3.41
N TYR A 167 18.22 -2.21 3.86
CA TYR A 167 17.45 -3.12 4.70
C TYR A 167 17.06 -4.39 3.94
N SER A 168 16.54 -4.27 2.71
CA SER A 168 16.18 -5.40 1.85
C SER A 168 17.39 -6.27 1.50
N ALA A 169 18.56 -5.65 1.27
CA ALA A 169 19.83 -6.36 1.06
C ALA A 169 20.27 -7.16 2.30
N ALA A 170 20.07 -6.60 3.49
CA ALA A 170 20.35 -7.31 4.74
C ALA A 170 19.43 -8.53 4.90
N LEU A 171 18.11 -8.39 4.61
CA LEU A 171 17.16 -9.50 4.60
C LEU A 171 17.57 -10.59 3.62
N TRP A 172 17.94 -10.23 2.40
CA TRP A 172 18.36 -11.19 1.39
C TRP A 172 19.66 -11.92 1.78
N ARG A 173 20.62 -11.24 2.37
CA ARG A 173 21.88 -11.85 2.84
C ARG A 173 21.68 -12.76 4.05
N SER A 174 20.69 -12.50 4.90
CA SER A 174 20.40 -13.31 6.09
C SER A 174 19.68 -14.63 5.78
N ARG A 175 19.28 -14.89 4.53
CA ARG A 175 18.51 -16.08 4.11
C ARG A 175 19.14 -17.44 4.42
N GLY A 176 20.48 -17.50 4.52
CA GLY A 176 21.21 -18.73 4.81
C GLY A 176 21.66 -18.87 6.26
N SER A 177 21.36 -17.91 7.13
CA SER A 177 21.88 -17.87 8.50
C SER A 177 20.94 -18.46 9.55
N LEU A 178 19.76 -18.99 9.15
CA LEU A 178 18.88 -19.71 10.08
C LEU A 178 19.56 -20.93 10.71
N GLU A 179 20.44 -21.63 9.98
CA GLU A 179 21.25 -22.71 10.54
C GLU A 179 22.21 -22.21 11.62
N ASN A 180 22.77 -21.02 11.48
CA ASN A 180 23.62 -20.41 12.50
C ASN A 180 22.83 -19.90 13.72
N VAL A 181 21.56 -19.57 13.60
CA VAL A 181 20.70 -19.18 14.73
C VAL A 181 20.43 -20.37 15.65
N PHE A 182 20.27 -21.56 15.08
CA PHE A 182 20.11 -22.81 15.87
C PHE A 182 21.44 -23.33 16.41
N ALA A 183 22.56 -23.15 15.69
CA ALA A 183 23.87 -23.57 16.14
C ALA A 183 24.42 -22.71 17.32
N THR A 184 23.98 -21.46 17.44
CA THR A 184 24.35 -20.59 18.57
C THR A 184 23.50 -20.84 19.83
N PHE A 185 22.46 -21.65 19.77
CA PHE A 185 21.65 -21.99 20.94
C PHE A 185 22.39 -22.93 21.91
N GLU A 186 23.42 -23.66 21.45
CA GLU A 186 24.26 -24.51 22.28
C GLU A 186 25.48 -23.79 22.89
N GLY A 187 25.77 -22.56 22.48
CA GLY A 187 26.91 -21.77 22.96
C GLY A 187 26.49 -20.37 23.35
N MET A 188 26.05 -20.17 24.59
CA MET A 188 25.87 -18.89 25.31
C MET A 188 26.27 -17.61 24.56
N GLY A 189 25.42 -17.16 23.65
CA GLY A 189 25.47 -15.85 23.04
C GLY A 189 24.07 -15.44 22.68
N SER A 190 23.57 -14.33 23.22
CA SER A 190 22.31 -13.74 22.81
C SER A 190 22.29 -13.59 21.29
N ALA A 191 21.33 -14.25 20.62
CA ALA A 191 21.09 -14.02 19.20
C ALA A 191 21.04 -12.49 18.97
N PRO A 192 21.81 -11.94 18.04
CA PRO A 192 21.76 -10.52 17.77
C PRO A 192 20.33 -10.22 17.30
N GLN A 193 19.57 -9.52 18.14
CA GLN A 193 18.32 -8.93 17.67
C GLN A 193 18.73 -8.06 16.46
N GLN A 194 18.23 -8.40 15.27
CA GLN A 194 18.45 -7.59 14.07
C GLN A 194 17.68 -6.27 14.23
N SER A 195 18.18 -5.42 15.12
CA SER A 195 17.75 -4.04 15.19
C SER A 195 18.19 -3.34 13.91
N LEU A 196 17.37 -2.45 13.40
CA LEU A 196 17.78 -1.56 12.30
C LEU A 196 19.13 -0.94 12.62
N THR A 197 20.09 -1.05 11.68
CA THR A 197 21.40 -0.40 11.86
C THR A 197 21.19 1.12 11.98
N PRO A 198 22.02 1.84 12.77
CA PRO A 198 21.87 3.28 12.95
C PRO A 198 21.80 4.05 11.62
N ILE A 199 22.60 3.65 10.62
CA ILE A 199 22.60 4.29 9.31
C ILE A 199 21.26 4.10 8.58
N VAL A 200 20.62 2.92 8.65
CA VAL A 200 19.30 2.71 8.05
C VAL A 200 18.25 3.54 8.75
N LYS A 201 18.29 3.66 10.08
CA LYS A 201 17.39 4.54 10.83
C LYS A 201 17.54 6.00 10.42
N GLN A 202 18.77 6.46 10.28
CA GLN A 202 19.06 7.82 9.83
C GLN A 202 18.54 8.08 8.41
N LEU A 203 18.79 7.16 7.47
CA LEU A 203 18.31 7.27 6.09
C LEU A 203 16.79 7.24 6.00
N LEU A 204 16.13 6.46 6.84
CA LEU A 204 14.67 6.44 6.92
C LEU A 204 14.09 7.63 7.70
N GLY A 205 14.90 8.45 8.35
CA GLY A 205 14.46 9.58 9.16
C GLY A 205 13.75 9.21 10.47
N ILE A 206 13.84 7.95 10.91
CA ILE A 206 13.10 7.43 12.07
C ILE A 206 13.86 7.53 13.40
N ASP A 207 15.06 8.11 13.40
CA ASP A 207 15.82 8.38 14.65
C ASP A 207 15.21 9.50 15.49
N ARG A 208 14.38 10.35 14.87
CA ARG A 208 13.63 11.42 15.53
C ARG A 208 12.20 11.36 15.07
N PRO A 209 11.21 11.35 15.99
CA PRO A 209 9.81 11.47 15.57
C PRO A 209 9.62 12.78 14.80
N ALA A 210 8.81 12.73 13.75
CA ALA A 210 8.39 13.93 13.06
C ALA A 210 7.68 14.83 14.08
N VAL A 211 8.23 16.02 14.33
CA VAL A 211 7.58 17.01 15.18
C VAL A 211 6.61 17.75 14.25
N ALA A 212 5.33 17.50 14.47
CA ALA A 212 4.25 18.23 13.78
C ALA A 212 4.12 19.65 14.35
#